data_bda460147f634b8960b6226e8fc76355
#
_entry.id   bda460147f634b8960b6226e8fc76355
#
_cell.length_a   1.000
_cell.length_b   1.000
_cell.length_c   1.000
_cell.angle_alpha   90.00
_cell.angle_beta   90.00
_cell.angle_gamma   90.00
#
_symmetry.space_group_name_H-M   'P 1'
#
loop_
_entity.id
_entity.type
_entity.pdbx_description
1 polymer ?
#
loop_
_entity_poly.entity_id
_entity_poly.type
_entity_poly.pdbx_seq_one_letter_code
_entity_poly.pdbx_strand_id
1 'polypeptide(L)'
;MNGKPAVAGQKVVSGLDKVTVSGKSVRGTTQPKITVAVHKPRGLVCSNEDPHHAATVFDLLPREFSRFRFFCAGRLDLDSEGLVILTTDGDLAHRLMHPSNVVVKRYHVVLKAPFPAGRLGQLVRGVVIEGERLKVERAALINADAGGESTDLDVHMHHGRKREIRLLFQRLGHEVKRLRRYQIGALQLKGIPLRAGKVLSTKDISALFLNPRTPRARHEVCALTSGAETASADKLNED
;
A
#
# COMPACT_ATOMS: atom_id res chain seq x y z
N MET A 1 24.18 26.05 -4.93
CA MET A 1 23.12 26.34 -5.91
C MET A 1 23.28 27.80 -6.36
N ASN A 2 23.32 28.06 -7.65
CA ASN A 2 23.52 29.42 -8.22
C ASN A 2 24.71 30.16 -7.63
N GLY A 3 25.85 29.47 -7.45
CA GLY A 3 27.08 30.02 -6.87
C GLY A 3 27.12 30.17 -5.35
N LYS A 4 26.03 29.85 -4.63
CA LYS A 4 25.96 29.87 -3.16
C LYS A 4 25.81 28.47 -2.57
N PRO A 5 26.30 28.20 -1.34
CA PRO A 5 26.04 26.95 -0.65
C PRO A 5 24.53 26.72 -0.53
N ALA A 6 24.09 25.49 -0.80
CA ALA A 6 22.68 25.09 -0.62
C ALA A 6 22.42 24.69 0.84
N VAL A 7 21.20 24.94 1.32
CA VAL A 7 20.75 24.51 2.64
C VAL A 7 19.82 23.28 2.49
N ALA A 8 19.76 22.45 3.54
CA ALA A 8 18.88 21.28 3.55
C ALA A 8 17.43 21.70 3.35
N GLY A 9 16.70 21.00 2.46
CA GLY A 9 15.30 21.29 2.12
C GLY A 9 15.10 22.41 1.08
N GLN A 10 16.16 23.01 0.57
CA GLN A 10 16.07 24.03 -0.48
C GLN A 10 15.50 23.42 -1.78
N LYS A 11 14.44 24.03 -2.31
CA LYS A 11 13.82 23.58 -3.57
C LYS A 11 14.68 24.02 -4.77
N VAL A 12 14.74 23.16 -5.77
CA VAL A 12 15.42 23.40 -7.04
C VAL A 12 14.37 23.48 -8.14
N VAL A 13 14.42 24.55 -8.94
CA VAL A 13 13.58 24.68 -10.12
C VAL A 13 14.38 24.20 -11.33
N SER A 14 13.93 23.06 -11.90
CA SER A 14 14.60 22.46 -13.07
C SER A 14 14.62 23.43 -14.25
N GLY A 15 15.77 23.56 -14.88
CA GLY A 15 15.98 24.49 -16.01
C GLY A 15 16.31 25.93 -15.64
N LEU A 16 16.04 26.37 -14.39
CA LEU A 16 16.37 27.71 -13.91
C LEU A 16 17.58 27.72 -12.96
N ASP A 17 17.61 26.71 -12.05
CA ASP A 17 18.66 26.66 -11.04
C ASP A 17 19.88 25.85 -11.50
N LYS A 18 21.07 26.44 -11.32
CA LYS A 18 22.36 25.78 -11.56
C LYS A 18 22.83 25.11 -10.27
N VAL A 19 22.79 23.79 -10.23
CA VAL A 19 23.28 22.99 -9.10
C VAL A 19 24.69 22.48 -9.40
N THR A 20 25.60 22.62 -8.43
CA THR A 20 26.96 22.06 -8.52
C THR A 20 27.26 21.25 -7.27
N VAL A 21 27.91 20.11 -7.42
CA VAL A 21 28.41 19.25 -6.33
C VAL A 21 29.91 19.10 -6.54
N SER A 22 30.73 19.46 -5.56
CA SER A 22 32.21 19.43 -5.65
C SER A 22 32.72 20.11 -6.92
N GLY A 23 32.17 21.30 -7.26
CA GLY A 23 32.54 22.08 -8.43
C GLY A 23 32.01 21.57 -9.77
N LYS A 24 31.44 20.37 -9.85
CA LYS A 24 30.85 19.79 -11.06
C LYS A 24 29.39 20.15 -11.19
N SER A 25 28.96 20.63 -12.37
CA SER A 25 27.56 20.95 -12.64
C SER A 25 26.75 19.66 -12.68
N VAL A 26 25.67 19.60 -11.88
CA VAL A 26 24.69 18.53 -11.91
C VAL A 26 23.60 18.92 -12.91
N ARG A 27 23.50 18.19 -14.02
CA ARG A 27 22.37 18.31 -14.94
C ARG A 27 21.29 17.33 -14.50
N GLY A 28 20.05 17.81 -14.37
CA GLY A 28 18.91 16.92 -14.17
C GLY A 28 18.80 15.97 -15.37
N THR A 29 19.03 14.69 -15.16
CA THR A 29 18.74 13.67 -16.18
C THR A 29 17.25 13.40 -16.16
N THR A 30 16.53 13.83 -17.20
CA THR A 30 15.15 13.43 -17.44
C THR A 30 15.16 11.97 -17.90
N GLN A 31 14.79 11.05 -17.01
CA GLN A 31 14.53 9.66 -17.40
C GLN A 31 13.04 9.49 -17.79
N PRO A 32 12.72 8.53 -18.66
CA PRO A 32 11.33 8.27 -19.01
C PRO A 32 10.51 7.86 -17.78
N LYS A 33 9.25 8.28 -17.73
CA LYS A 33 8.32 7.89 -16.66
C LYS A 33 7.83 6.48 -16.91
N ILE A 34 8.45 5.51 -16.24
CA ILE A 34 8.12 4.08 -16.31
C ILE A 34 7.56 3.67 -14.95
N THR A 35 6.44 2.96 -14.96
CA THR A 35 5.85 2.39 -13.74
C THR A 35 5.58 0.92 -13.95
N VAL A 36 6.01 0.09 -13.00
CA VAL A 36 5.90 -1.37 -13.05
C VAL A 36 5.19 -1.85 -11.79
N ALA A 37 4.14 -2.64 -11.96
CA ALA A 37 3.54 -3.41 -10.88
C ALA A 37 4.27 -4.76 -10.80
N VAL A 38 4.80 -5.11 -9.64
CA VAL A 38 5.49 -6.38 -9.42
C VAL A 38 4.79 -7.24 -8.38
N HIS A 39 4.80 -8.55 -8.58
CA HIS A 39 4.35 -9.53 -7.60
C HIS A 39 5.53 -9.99 -6.75
N LYS A 40 5.76 -9.27 -5.67
CA LYS A 40 6.83 -9.55 -4.72
C LYS A 40 6.58 -10.88 -4.00
N PRO A 41 7.48 -11.85 -4.03
CA PRO A 41 7.45 -13.02 -3.15
C PRO A 41 7.91 -12.65 -1.74
N ARG A 42 7.76 -13.56 -0.80
CA ARG A 42 8.46 -13.50 0.50
C ARG A 42 9.97 -13.60 0.28
N GLY A 43 10.76 -13.04 1.19
CA GLY A 43 12.22 -13.11 1.15
C GLY A 43 12.92 -12.02 0.32
N LEU A 44 12.19 -11.11 -0.35
CA LEU A 44 12.76 -9.92 -0.98
C LEU A 44 12.51 -8.66 -0.13
N VAL A 45 13.47 -7.77 -0.08
CA VAL A 45 13.33 -6.46 0.58
C VAL A 45 12.87 -5.37 -0.38
N CYS A 46 12.08 -4.41 0.12
CA CYS A 46 11.68 -3.21 -0.61
C CYS A 46 12.64 -2.04 -0.28
N SER A 47 13.94 -2.22 -0.58
CA SER A 47 14.98 -1.21 -0.40
C SER A 47 15.84 -1.15 -1.65
N ASN A 48 16.36 0.03 -1.99
CA ASN A 48 17.29 0.19 -3.11
C ASN A 48 18.65 -0.44 -2.80
N GLU A 49 19.02 -0.49 -1.51
CA GLU A 49 20.24 -1.09 -1.01
C GLU A 49 19.91 -1.88 0.25
N ASP A 50 20.50 -3.05 0.39
CA ASP A 50 20.47 -3.84 1.60
C ASP A 50 21.91 -4.08 2.08
N PRO A 51 22.30 -3.60 3.28
CA PRO A 51 23.61 -3.84 3.84
C PRO A 51 23.92 -5.32 4.09
N HIS A 52 22.89 -6.16 4.13
CA HIS A 52 23.00 -7.61 4.32
C HIS A 52 22.99 -8.39 3.00
N HIS A 53 23.12 -7.73 1.82
CA HIS A 53 23.12 -8.34 0.49
C HIS A 53 21.88 -9.19 0.18
N ALA A 54 20.75 -8.96 0.83
CA ALA A 54 19.51 -9.64 0.50
C ALA A 54 19.01 -9.20 -0.89
N ALA A 55 18.42 -10.13 -1.64
CA ALA A 55 17.77 -9.82 -2.90
C ALA A 55 16.64 -8.80 -2.68
N THR A 56 16.49 -7.85 -3.60
CA THR A 56 15.58 -6.74 -3.51
C THR A 56 14.40 -6.89 -4.46
N VAL A 57 13.36 -6.09 -4.26
CA VAL A 57 12.22 -6.03 -5.18
C VAL A 57 12.61 -5.51 -6.56
N PHE A 58 13.72 -4.78 -6.69
CA PHE A 58 14.22 -4.27 -7.96
C PHE A 58 14.83 -5.36 -8.85
N ASP A 59 15.25 -6.50 -8.29
CA ASP A 59 15.72 -7.67 -9.05
C ASP A 59 14.60 -8.35 -9.85
N LEU A 60 13.35 -7.95 -9.61
CA LEU A 60 12.18 -8.39 -10.39
C LEU A 60 11.97 -7.55 -11.65
N LEU A 61 12.70 -6.45 -11.82
CA LEU A 61 12.60 -5.61 -13.01
C LEU A 61 13.30 -6.28 -14.20
N PRO A 62 12.76 -6.13 -15.43
CA PRO A 62 13.47 -6.52 -16.65
C PRO A 62 14.85 -5.85 -16.76
N ARG A 63 15.82 -6.57 -17.32
CA ARG A 63 17.21 -6.08 -17.45
C ARG A 63 17.33 -4.76 -18.21
N GLU A 64 16.47 -4.54 -19.18
CA GLU A 64 16.40 -3.27 -19.94
C GLU A 64 16.14 -2.05 -19.06
N PHE A 65 15.58 -2.23 -17.87
CA PHE A 65 15.30 -1.14 -16.91
C PHE A 65 16.44 -0.90 -15.92
N SER A 66 17.50 -1.69 -15.90
CA SER A 66 18.64 -1.57 -14.96
C SER A 66 19.35 -0.21 -15.01
N ARG A 67 19.29 0.48 -16.17
CA ARG A 67 19.87 1.82 -16.37
C ARG A 67 19.06 2.95 -15.73
N PHE A 68 17.82 2.70 -15.30
CA PHE A 68 16.94 3.69 -14.75
C PHE A 68 16.88 3.58 -13.22
N ARG A 69 16.76 4.72 -12.55
CA ARG A 69 16.58 4.77 -11.11
C ARG A 69 15.10 4.65 -10.77
N PHE A 70 14.70 3.53 -10.20
CA PHE A 70 13.36 3.29 -9.70
C PHE A 70 13.22 3.63 -8.22
N PHE A 71 12.01 4.02 -7.82
CA PHE A 71 11.56 4.19 -6.45
C PHE A 71 10.51 3.12 -6.13
N CYS A 72 10.52 2.62 -4.91
CA CYS A 72 9.45 1.76 -4.40
C CYS A 72 8.33 2.64 -3.85
N ALA A 73 7.19 2.70 -4.54
CA ALA A 73 6.01 3.46 -4.13
C ALA A 73 5.14 2.66 -3.15
N GLY A 74 5.61 2.53 -1.92
CA GLY A 74 5.00 1.76 -0.85
C GLY A 74 5.61 0.36 -0.69
N ARG A 75 6.06 0.08 0.52
CA ARG A 75 6.80 -1.13 0.84
C ARG A 75 5.90 -2.27 1.30
N LEU A 76 6.44 -3.48 1.24
CA LEU A 76 6.02 -4.68 1.97
C LEU A 76 7.21 -5.20 2.78
N ASP A 77 6.94 -5.76 3.94
CA ASP A 77 7.98 -6.40 4.76
C ASP A 77 8.57 -7.63 4.06
N LEU A 78 9.72 -8.09 4.54
CA LEU A 78 10.45 -9.27 4.02
C LEU A 78 9.55 -10.52 3.97
N ASP A 79 8.77 -10.74 5.03
CA ASP A 79 7.88 -11.89 5.22
C ASP A 79 6.48 -11.69 4.61
N SER A 80 6.24 -10.58 3.92
CA SER A 80 4.98 -10.26 3.24
C SER A 80 5.13 -10.36 1.73
N GLU A 81 4.04 -10.67 1.02
CA GLU A 81 4.02 -10.86 -0.44
C GLU A 81 2.95 -10.00 -1.11
N GLY A 82 3.00 -9.91 -2.43
CA GLY A 82 1.94 -9.31 -3.22
C GLY A 82 2.36 -8.09 -4.03
N LEU A 83 1.40 -7.24 -4.32
CA LEU A 83 1.51 -6.10 -5.23
C LEU A 83 2.41 -5.00 -4.67
N VAL A 84 3.47 -4.67 -5.40
CA VAL A 84 4.35 -3.52 -5.14
C VAL A 84 4.46 -2.70 -6.42
N ILE A 85 4.49 -1.38 -6.29
CA ILE A 85 4.66 -0.45 -7.41
C ILE A 85 6.08 0.09 -7.39
N LEU A 86 6.79 -0.09 -8.50
CA LEU A 86 8.10 0.49 -8.76
C LEU A 86 7.96 1.54 -9.85
N THR A 87 8.51 2.73 -9.67
CA THR A 87 8.36 3.80 -10.64
C THR A 87 9.61 4.67 -10.72
N THR A 88 9.88 5.20 -11.91
CA THR A 88 10.89 6.24 -12.12
C THR A 88 10.33 7.66 -11.87
N ASP A 89 9.00 7.78 -11.71
CA ASP A 89 8.31 9.04 -11.43
C ASP A 89 8.22 9.27 -9.90
N GLY A 90 9.09 10.15 -9.38
CA GLY A 90 9.12 10.49 -7.95
C GLY A 90 7.81 11.14 -7.45
N ASP A 91 7.13 11.92 -8.29
CA ASP A 91 5.84 12.55 -7.94
C ASP A 91 4.75 11.50 -7.79
N LEU A 92 4.71 10.50 -8.68
CA LEU A 92 3.80 9.38 -8.57
C LEU A 92 4.08 8.56 -7.30
N ALA A 93 5.36 8.26 -7.02
CA ALA A 93 5.75 7.55 -5.80
C ALA A 93 5.31 8.31 -4.54
N HIS A 94 5.57 9.62 -4.49
CA HIS A 94 5.13 10.47 -3.39
C HIS A 94 3.60 10.46 -3.22
N ARG A 95 2.84 10.64 -4.30
CA ARG A 95 1.37 10.62 -4.28
C ARG A 95 0.81 9.29 -3.76
N LEU A 96 1.42 8.16 -4.10
CA LEU A 96 0.97 6.83 -3.64
C LEU A 96 1.27 6.57 -2.15
N MET A 97 2.30 7.22 -1.61
CA MET A 97 2.74 7.00 -0.23
C MET A 97 2.21 8.05 0.75
N HIS A 98 1.92 9.26 0.26
CA HIS A 98 1.56 10.37 1.15
C HIS A 98 0.20 10.12 1.83
N PRO A 99 0.09 10.25 3.16
CA PRO A 99 -1.12 9.91 3.92
C PRO A 99 -2.38 10.68 3.49
N SER A 100 -2.23 11.92 2.99
CA SER A 100 -3.38 12.74 2.55
C SER A 100 -4.08 12.20 1.30
N ASN A 101 -3.47 11.30 0.54
CA ASN A 101 -4.03 10.79 -0.71
C ASN A 101 -4.89 9.52 -0.55
N VAL A 102 -5.18 9.13 0.65
CA VAL A 102 -6.16 8.08 1.02
C VAL A 102 -6.23 6.90 0.03
N VAL A 103 -5.07 6.38 -0.39
CA VAL A 103 -4.99 5.23 -1.32
C VAL A 103 -5.24 3.94 -0.56
N VAL A 104 -6.38 3.29 -0.84
CA VAL A 104 -6.74 2.02 -0.18
C VAL A 104 -5.85 0.89 -0.65
N LYS A 105 -5.33 0.13 0.29
CA LYS A 105 -4.57 -1.09 0.08
C LYS A 105 -5.34 -2.25 0.68
N ARG A 106 -5.52 -3.33 -0.09
CA ARG A 106 -6.30 -4.50 0.32
C ARG A 106 -5.39 -5.70 0.49
N TYR A 107 -5.61 -6.40 1.58
CA TYR A 107 -4.78 -7.51 2.00
C TYR A 107 -5.62 -8.76 2.26
N HIS A 108 -5.14 -9.89 1.75
CA HIS A 108 -5.53 -11.21 2.23
C HIS A 108 -4.62 -11.59 3.38
N VAL A 109 -5.22 -11.79 4.55
CA VAL A 109 -4.55 -12.18 5.79
C VAL A 109 -4.92 -13.60 6.10
N VAL A 110 -3.94 -14.49 6.27
CA VAL A 110 -4.15 -15.86 6.74
C VAL A 110 -3.55 -15.97 8.13
N LEU A 111 -4.37 -16.38 9.11
CA LEU A 111 -3.97 -16.58 10.50
C LEU A 111 -3.57 -18.04 10.76
N LYS A 112 -2.88 -18.31 11.87
CA LYS A 112 -2.60 -19.67 12.34
C LYS A 112 -3.81 -20.34 13.00
N ALA A 113 -4.70 -19.54 13.59
CA ALA A 113 -5.93 -20.01 14.24
C ALA A 113 -7.13 -19.18 13.75
N PRO A 114 -8.36 -19.74 13.77
CA PRO A 114 -9.56 -19.05 13.32
C PRO A 114 -9.80 -17.73 14.10
N PHE A 115 -10.40 -16.76 13.42
CA PHE A 115 -10.82 -15.48 13.98
C PHE A 115 -12.34 -15.39 13.97
N PRO A 116 -13.01 -15.14 15.11
CA PRO A 116 -14.45 -15.12 15.19
C PRO A 116 -15.04 -13.81 14.65
N ALA A 117 -16.16 -13.90 13.91
CA ALA A 117 -16.86 -12.75 13.32
C ALA A 117 -17.22 -11.68 14.36
N GLY A 118 -17.64 -12.08 15.56
CA GLY A 118 -17.98 -11.16 16.65
C GLY A 118 -16.84 -10.26 17.11
N ARG A 119 -15.58 -10.60 16.79
CA ARG A 119 -14.40 -9.81 17.13
C ARG A 119 -13.92 -8.88 16.01
N LEU A 120 -14.49 -8.93 14.80
CA LEU A 120 -14.10 -8.06 13.68
C LEU A 120 -14.12 -6.57 14.05
N GLY A 121 -15.10 -6.15 14.88
CA GLY A 121 -15.17 -4.78 15.38
C GLY A 121 -13.94 -4.31 16.15
N GLN A 122 -13.17 -5.22 16.76
CA GLN A 122 -11.92 -4.88 17.45
C GLN A 122 -10.83 -4.42 16.47
N LEU A 123 -10.77 -5.00 15.26
CA LEU A 123 -9.84 -4.61 14.20
C LEU A 123 -10.13 -3.18 13.71
N VAL A 124 -11.41 -2.82 13.55
CA VAL A 124 -11.84 -1.52 13.06
C VAL A 124 -11.73 -0.44 14.13
N ARG A 125 -12.10 -0.73 15.39
CA ARG A 125 -11.85 0.19 16.52
C ARG A 125 -10.36 0.38 16.78
N GLY A 126 -9.58 -0.64 16.50
CA GLY A 126 -8.13 -0.68 16.68
C GLY A 126 -7.72 -0.85 18.14
N VAL A 127 -6.42 -1.00 18.31
CA VAL A 127 -5.75 -1.13 19.61
C VAL A 127 -4.61 -0.12 19.71
N VAL A 128 -4.32 0.31 20.93
CA VAL A 128 -3.18 1.20 21.20
C VAL A 128 -1.94 0.36 21.44
N ILE A 129 -0.88 0.62 20.67
CA ILE A 129 0.43 -0.01 20.78
C ILE A 129 1.47 1.10 20.78
N GLU A 130 2.30 1.18 21.81
CA GLU A 130 3.35 2.20 21.95
C GLU A 130 2.83 3.65 21.77
N GLY A 131 1.65 3.92 22.35
CA GLY A 131 1.00 5.24 22.26
C GLY A 131 0.26 5.52 20.95
N GLU A 132 0.36 4.65 19.95
CA GLU A 132 -0.30 4.81 18.66
C GLU A 132 -1.48 3.86 18.49
N ARG A 133 -2.59 4.37 17.94
CA ARG A 133 -3.75 3.54 17.60
C ARG A 133 -3.56 2.89 16.23
N LEU A 134 -3.41 1.57 16.23
CA LEU A 134 -3.39 0.75 15.00
C LEU A 134 -4.80 0.23 14.73
N LYS A 135 -5.30 0.41 13.50
CA LYS A 135 -6.65 -0.01 13.10
C LYS A 135 -6.71 -0.30 11.61
N VAL A 136 -7.77 -0.96 11.19
CA VAL A 136 -8.10 -1.15 9.77
C VAL A 136 -9.40 -0.40 9.43
N GLU A 137 -9.58 -0.07 8.16
CA GLU A 137 -10.80 0.61 7.68
C GLU A 137 -11.97 -0.38 7.49
N ARG A 138 -11.62 -1.60 7.09
CA ARG A 138 -12.57 -2.68 6.87
C ARG A 138 -11.92 -4.02 7.18
N ALA A 139 -12.68 -4.92 7.78
CA ALA A 139 -12.32 -6.32 7.94
C ALA A 139 -13.52 -7.21 7.65
N ALA A 140 -13.29 -8.30 6.92
CA ALA A 140 -14.29 -9.30 6.63
C ALA A 140 -13.68 -10.70 6.68
N LEU A 141 -14.42 -11.69 7.14
CA LEU A 141 -14.03 -13.09 7.03
C LEU A 141 -14.25 -13.58 5.60
N ILE A 142 -13.31 -14.38 5.11
CA ILE A 142 -13.41 -15.12 3.85
C ILE A 142 -13.73 -16.56 4.20
N ASN A 143 -14.79 -17.14 3.58
CA ASN A 143 -15.19 -18.54 3.78
C ASN A 143 -15.36 -18.92 5.28
N ALA A 144 -16.11 -18.09 6.01
CA ALA A 144 -16.42 -18.40 7.41
C ALA A 144 -17.20 -19.72 7.52
N ASP A 145 -16.87 -20.53 8.52
CA ASP A 145 -17.57 -21.77 8.86
C ASP A 145 -18.97 -21.50 9.45
N ALA A 146 -19.67 -22.57 9.85
CA ALA A 146 -21.00 -22.49 10.45
C ALA A 146 -21.00 -21.77 11.81
N GLY A 147 -19.87 -21.76 12.53
CA GLY A 147 -19.66 -21.03 13.78
C GLY A 147 -19.34 -19.55 13.57
N GLY A 148 -19.19 -19.11 12.33
CA GLY A 148 -18.82 -17.73 12.01
C GLY A 148 -17.34 -17.44 12.27
N GLU A 149 -16.47 -18.41 12.05
CA GLU A 149 -15.03 -18.29 12.21
C GLU A 149 -14.27 -18.56 10.90
N SER A 150 -13.11 -17.94 10.70
CA SER A 150 -12.23 -18.20 9.58
C SER A 150 -10.77 -17.90 9.91
N THR A 151 -9.85 -18.63 9.30
CA THR A 151 -8.43 -18.28 9.28
C THR A 151 -8.12 -17.18 8.27
N ASP A 152 -9.02 -16.94 7.31
CA ASP A 152 -8.79 -16.08 6.15
C ASP A 152 -9.62 -14.81 6.25
N LEU A 153 -8.94 -13.65 6.17
CA LEU A 153 -9.58 -12.34 6.26
C LEU A 153 -9.21 -11.45 5.07
N ASP A 154 -10.19 -10.66 4.63
CA ASP A 154 -10.00 -9.50 3.76
C ASP A 154 -9.89 -8.24 4.61
N VAL A 155 -8.76 -7.52 4.50
CA VAL A 155 -8.46 -6.35 5.32
C VAL A 155 -8.12 -5.17 4.42
N HIS A 156 -8.76 -4.02 4.67
CA HIS A 156 -8.52 -2.78 3.92
C HIS A 156 -7.90 -1.70 4.83
N MET A 157 -6.88 -1.00 4.31
CA MET A 157 -6.18 0.06 5.02
C MET A 157 -5.81 1.21 4.08
N HIS A 158 -5.78 2.43 4.59
CA HIS A 158 -5.24 3.60 3.88
C HIS A 158 -3.76 3.83 4.21
N HIS A 159 -3.37 3.63 5.46
CA HIS A 159 -2.00 3.77 5.91
C HIS A 159 -1.20 2.47 5.72
N GLY A 160 0.03 2.46 6.12
CA GLY A 160 0.93 1.31 6.00
C GLY A 160 2.13 1.54 6.89
N ARG A 161 1.91 1.57 8.23
CA ARG A 161 3.00 1.60 9.20
C ARG A 161 3.74 0.28 9.18
N LYS A 162 4.98 0.29 9.68
CA LYS A 162 5.78 -0.93 9.73
C LYS A 162 5.06 -2.02 10.51
N ARG A 163 4.82 -3.17 9.85
CA ARG A 163 4.20 -4.38 10.42
C ARG A 163 2.81 -4.19 11.04
N GLU A 164 2.10 -3.12 10.69
CA GLU A 164 0.86 -2.69 11.36
C GLU A 164 -0.18 -3.81 11.48
N ILE A 165 -0.51 -4.51 10.38
CA ILE A 165 -1.46 -5.63 10.39
C ILE A 165 -0.99 -6.74 11.34
N ARG A 166 0.28 -7.11 11.30
CA ARG A 166 0.82 -8.19 12.14
C ARG A 166 0.78 -7.82 13.62
N LEU A 167 1.14 -6.57 13.97
CA LEU A 167 1.09 -6.07 15.34
C LEU A 167 -0.35 -6.01 15.85
N LEU A 168 -1.30 -5.56 15.02
CA LEU A 168 -2.71 -5.50 15.37
C LEU A 168 -3.25 -6.90 15.71
N PHE A 169 -3.03 -7.89 14.85
CA PHE A 169 -3.47 -9.26 15.09
C PHE A 169 -2.76 -9.90 16.30
N GLN A 170 -1.45 -9.69 16.44
CA GLN A 170 -0.68 -10.18 17.58
C GLN A 170 -1.22 -9.63 18.91
N ARG A 171 -1.60 -8.35 18.96
CA ARG A 171 -2.20 -7.73 20.16
C ARG A 171 -3.57 -8.32 20.51
N LEU A 172 -4.28 -8.83 19.50
CA LEU A 172 -5.56 -9.53 19.67
C LEU A 172 -5.40 -11.04 19.93
N GLY A 173 -4.18 -11.54 20.10
CA GLY A 173 -3.87 -12.95 20.41
C GLY A 173 -3.81 -13.86 19.18
N HIS A 174 -3.69 -13.29 17.96
CA HIS A 174 -3.63 -14.07 16.71
C HIS A 174 -2.30 -13.86 15.99
N GLU A 175 -1.73 -14.92 15.44
CA GLU A 175 -0.50 -14.88 14.65
C GLU A 175 -0.82 -14.91 13.15
N VAL A 176 -0.25 -13.97 12.38
CA VAL A 176 -0.40 -13.89 10.92
C VAL A 176 0.58 -14.85 10.26
N LYS A 177 0.07 -15.95 9.67
CA LYS A 177 0.82 -16.95 8.90
C LYS A 177 1.24 -16.42 7.54
N ARG A 178 0.31 -15.73 6.82
CA ARG A 178 0.54 -15.18 5.49
C ARG A 178 -0.11 -13.80 5.37
N LEU A 179 0.60 -12.84 4.76
CA LEU A 179 0.11 -11.51 4.45
C LEU A 179 0.37 -11.20 2.99
N ARG A 180 -0.69 -11.02 2.21
CA ARG A 180 -0.61 -10.76 0.76
C ARG A 180 -1.38 -9.50 0.41
N ARG A 181 -0.68 -8.47 -0.09
CA ARG A 181 -1.35 -7.31 -0.68
C ARG A 181 -1.80 -7.65 -2.10
N TYR A 182 -3.10 -7.75 -2.31
CA TYR A 182 -3.64 -8.15 -3.60
C TYR A 182 -4.18 -7.00 -4.44
N GLN A 183 -4.31 -5.78 -3.85
CA GLN A 183 -4.86 -4.62 -4.54
C GLN A 183 -4.34 -3.30 -3.95
N ILE A 184 -4.13 -2.29 -4.81
CA ILE A 184 -3.85 -0.88 -4.46
C ILE A 184 -4.81 -0.02 -5.29
N GLY A 185 -5.65 0.79 -4.64
CA GLY A 185 -6.76 1.45 -5.33
C GLY A 185 -7.65 0.43 -6.04
N ALA A 186 -7.91 0.63 -7.33
CA ALA A 186 -8.60 -0.33 -8.19
C ALA A 186 -7.65 -1.30 -8.93
N LEU A 187 -6.33 -1.10 -8.86
CA LEU A 187 -5.36 -1.99 -9.50
C LEU A 187 -5.21 -3.28 -8.72
N GLN A 188 -5.53 -4.40 -9.35
CA GLN A 188 -5.43 -5.73 -8.76
C GLN A 188 -4.14 -6.45 -9.18
N LEU A 189 -3.66 -7.33 -8.33
CA LEU A 189 -2.54 -8.23 -8.60
C LEU A 189 -2.87 -9.32 -9.63
N LYS A 190 -4.16 -9.51 -9.95
CA LYS A 190 -4.63 -10.52 -10.89
C LYS A 190 -3.91 -10.40 -12.24
N GLY A 191 -3.44 -11.54 -12.77
CA GLY A 191 -2.73 -11.60 -14.05
C GLY A 191 -1.23 -11.28 -13.97
N ILE A 192 -0.67 -11.00 -12.78
CA ILE A 192 0.77 -10.84 -12.59
C ILE A 192 1.29 -12.07 -11.83
N PRO A 193 2.05 -12.98 -12.50
CA PRO A 193 2.60 -14.16 -11.85
C PRO A 193 3.54 -13.81 -10.70
N LEU A 194 3.74 -14.75 -9.77
CA LEU A 194 4.70 -14.56 -8.68
C LEU A 194 6.12 -14.33 -9.26
N ARG A 195 6.84 -13.36 -8.70
CA ARG A 195 8.17 -12.89 -9.16
C ARG A 195 8.17 -12.20 -10.54
N ALA A 196 7.02 -11.90 -11.13
CA ALA A 196 6.92 -11.18 -12.38
C ALA A 196 6.51 -9.73 -12.18
N GLY A 197 6.73 -8.91 -13.21
CA GLY A 197 6.28 -7.51 -13.29
C GLY A 197 5.48 -7.24 -14.56
N LYS A 198 4.60 -6.24 -14.49
CA LYS A 198 3.83 -5.69 -15.61
C LYS A 198 4.08 -4.19 -15.69
N VAL A 199 4.52 -3.70 -16.84
CA VAL A 199 4.57 -2.26 -17.10
C VAL A 199 3.14 -1.72 -17.14
N LEU A 200 2.90 -0.66 -16.39
CA LEU A 200 1.57 -0.08 -16.24
C LEU A 200 1.29 0.96 -17.34
N SER A 201 0.13 0.85 -17.95
CA SER A 201 -0.44 1.89 -18.81
C SER A 201 -0.92 3.10 -17.99
N THR A 202 -1.21 4.22 -18.66
CA THR A 202 -1.83 5.39 -18.03
C THR A 202 -3.14 5.04 -17.33
N LYS A 203 -3.95 4.13 -17.92
CA LYS A 203 -5.19 3.62 -17.32
C LYS A 203 -4.92 2.84 -16.02
N ASP A 204 -3.92 1.96 -16.02
CA ASP A 204 -3.51 1.21 -14.82
C ASP A 204 -3.02 2.16 -13.72
N ILE A 205 -2.24 3.20 -14.07
CA ILE A 205 -1.75 4.22 -13.13
C ILE A 205 -2.94 5.00 -12.53
N SER A 206 -3.89 5.42 -13.35
CA SER A 206 -5.10 6.09 -12.86
C SER A 206 -5.89 5.20 -11.90
N ALA A 207 -5.97 3.90 -12.17
CA ALA A 207 -6.65 2.93 -11.32
C ALA A 207 -6.06 2.84 -9.90
N LEU A 208 -4.79 3.17 -9.69
CA LEU A 208 -4.16 3.20 -8.36
C LEU A 208 -4.83 4.20 -7.40
N PHE A 209 -5.47 5.24 -7.92
CA PHE A 209 -6.12 6.30 -7.15
C PHE A 209 -7.65 6.15 -7.07
N LEU A 210 -8.21 5.15 -7.77
CA LEU A 210 -9.63 4.84 -7.68
C LEU A 210 -9.88 3.89 -6.50
N ASN A 211 -10.98 4.09 -5.80
CA ASN A 211 -11.41 3.20 -4.74
C ASN A 211 -12.72 2.52 -5.15
N PRO A 212 -12.66 1.36 -5.82
CA PRO A 212 -13.86 0.68 -6.29
C PRO A 212 -14.70 0.21 -5.10
N ARG A 213 -16.01 0.33 -5.23
CA ARG A 213 -16.96 -0.23 -4.27
C ARG A 213 -16.71 -1.73 -4.15
N THR A 214 -16.63 -2.22 -2.91
CA THR A 214 -16.52 -3.65 -2.64
C THR A 214 -17.90 -4.16 -2.22
N PRO A 215 -18.39 -5.26 -2.79
CA PRO A 215 -19.63 -5.88 -2.30
C PRO A 215 -19.50 -6.19 -0.81
N ARG A 216 -20.60 -5.99 -0.07
CA ARG A 216 -20.61 -6.25 1.38
C ARG A 216 -20.54 -7.76 1.63
N ALA A 217 -19.59 -8.18 2.46
CA ALA A 217 -19.46 -9.57 2.87
C ALA A 217 -20.45 -9.90 4.00
N ARG A 218 -20.84 -11.17 4.14
CA ARG A 218 -21.78 -11.62 5.18
C ARG A 218 -21.28 -11.30 6.60
N HIS A 219 -19.99 -11.50 6.84
CA HIS A 219 -19.31 -11.14 8.08
C HIS A 219 -18.30 -10.03 7.80
N GLU A 220 -18.72 -8.79 7.96
CA GLU A 220 -17.95 -7.62 7.64
C GLU A 220 -18.19 -6.51 8.67
N VAL A 221 -17.12 -5.79 9.03
CA VAL A 221 -17.19 -4.54 9.78
C VAL A 221 -16.35 -3.48 9.06
N CYS A 222 -16.92 -2.29 8.93
CA CYS A 222 -16.28 -1.13 8.31
C CYS A 222 -16.27 0.03 9.29
N ALA A 223 -15.24 0.87 9.26
CA ALA A 223 -15.26 2.16 9.95
C ALA A 223 -16.34 3.03 9.28
N LEU A 224 -17.25 3.56 10.07
CA LEU A 224 -18.23 4.54 9.60
C LEU A 224 -17.46 5.74 9.05
N THR A 225 -17.71 6.07 7.79
CA THR A 225 -17.29 7.36 7.24
C THR A 225 -18.06 8.42 8.00
N SER A 226 -17.38 9.17 8.85
CA SER A 226 -17.96 10.38 9.46
C SER A 226 -18.18 11.41 8.35
N GLY A 227 -19.43 11.56 7.93
CA GLY A 227 -19.84 12.63 7.05
C GLY A 227 -20.67 12.18 5.84
N ALA A 228 -21.96 12.54 5.89
CA ALA A 228 -22.96 12.53 4.83
C ALA A 228 -23.68 11.18 4.58
N GLU A 229 -24.80 11.06 5.30
CA GLU A 229 -26.09 10.59 4.77
C GLU A 229 -27.08 10.43 5.92
N THR A 230 -27.58 11.58 6.42
CA THR A 230 -28.87 11.66 7.10
C THR A 230 -29.71 12.67 6.35
N ALA A 231 -30.40 12.23 5.33
CA ALA A 231 -31.60 12.93 4.86
C ALA A 231 -32.38 11.99 3.92
N SER A 232 -33.63 11.77 4.30
CA SER A 232 -34.73 11.32 3.46
C SER A 232 -35.03 9.82 3.44
N ALA A 233 -35.77 9.40 4.45
CA ALA A 233 -36.84 8.42 4.32
C ALA A 233 -37.80 8.56 5.51
N ASP A 234 -38.57 9.65 5.53
CA ASP A 234 -39.85 9.69 6.29
C ASP A 234 -40.66 10.87 5.74
N LYS A 235 -41.58 10.52 4.88
CA LYS A 235 -42.86 11.22 4.61
C LYS A 235 -43.44 10.65 3.32
N LEU A 236 -44.34 9.74 3.47
CA LEU A 236 -45.50 9.47 2.62
C LEU A 236 -46.24 8.26 3.20
N ASN A 237 -47.07 8.59 4.19
CA ASN A 237 -48.36 7.93 4.44
C ASN A 237 -49.12 8.78 5.47
N GLU A 238 -50.00 9.61 4.98
CA GLU A 238 -51.25 10.06 5.58
C GLU A 238 -51.88 11.01 4.56
N ASP A 239 -52.81 10.51 3.83
CA ASP A 239 -54.19 10.88 3.46
C ASP A 239 -54.64 10.09 2.23
#